data_b94fdcf66a2106c59dce77b59409f1b3
#
_entry.id   b94fdcf66a2106c59dce77b59409f1b3
#
_cell.length_a   1.000
_cell.length_b   1.000
_cell.length_c   1.000
_cell.angle_alpha   90.00
_cell.angle_beta   90.00
_cell.angle_gamma   90.00
#
_symmetry.space_group_name_H-M   'P 1'
#
loop_
_entity.id
_entity.type
_entity.pdbx_description
1 polymer ?
#
loop_
_entity_poly.entity_id
_entity_poly.type
_entity_poly.pdbx_seq_one_letter_code
_entity_poly.pdbx_strand_id
1 'polypeptide(L)'
;MKAALLRLAVAALAILAVPRSVAGRGASAWLDGDVVMEDALAQTVIADVLRQPTGIAYRTGETRFDGQATVAIEQMALLGLGQIILAHPEKRDAYLPAMRVAAKHLASPATLACAAQVYGHNGLDRMGPGEGHAYLGYINLGLGMLRMVDPDADIAVLNDRLTEALAARIDASTTGLIETYPGESWPPDVAAVVGSIGLHARATGTDRTALLDRWQARFERCAVHAATGMLVQRTEKGACTPADAPRGSGTAIAAYFLSFATPELAGRLYAALGRSAYTQIDGFGGFREYPDGFSGRGDLDAGPIVFGVSVGATGFGLGAARAAGDRDRFVGLYRSTRLLGIPTTVDGRTVFAPGGALGNALLLAMLTAGKR
;
A
#
# COMPACT_ATOMS: atom_id res chain seq x y z
N MET A 1 -45.06 24.55 19.32
CA MET A 1 -44.20 23.50 19.88
C MET A 1 -43.95 22.36 18.90
N LYS A 2 -44.97 21.65 18.40
CA LYS A 2 -44.81 20.51 17.45
C LYS A 2 -44.05 20.88 16.15
N ALA A 3 -44.33 22.03 15.53
CA ALA A 3 -43.67 22.49 14.31
C ALA A 3 -42.16 22.83 14.52
N ALA A 4 -41.81 23.35 15.68
CA ALA A 4 -40.44 23.63 16.03
C ALA A 4 -39.62 22.36 16.29
N LEU A 5 -40.19 21.37 16.96
CA LEU A 5 -39.61 20.05 17.16
C LEU A 5 -39.40 19.31 15.85
N LEU A 6 -40.39 19.37 14.94
CA LEU A 6 -40.26 18.77 13.60
C LEU A 6 -39.10 19.43 12.81
N ARG A 7 -38.98 20.75 12.82
CA ARG A 7 -37.89 21.47 12.15
C ARG A 7 -36.51 21.11 12.73
N LEU A 8 -36.40 20.99 14.05
CA LEU A 8 -35.17 20.53 14.71
C LEU A 8 -34.82 19.10 14.35
N ALA A 9 -35.81 18.20 14.31
CA ALA A 9 -35.58 16.81 13.89
C ALA A 9 -35.12 16.70 12.43
N VAL A 10 -35.76 17.47 11.53
CA VAL A 10 -35.35 17.52 10.10
C VAL A 10 -33.96 18.12 9.95
N ALA A 11 -33.64 19.18 10.70
CA ALA A 11 -32.29 19.76 10.67
C ALA A 11 -31.24 18.78 11.20
N ALA A 12 -31.52 18.07 12.30
CA ALA A 12 -30.61 17.06 12.85
C ALA A 12 -30.39 15.90 11.87
N LEU A 13 -31.48 15.40 11.24
CA LEU A 13 -31.37 14.38 10.20
C LEU A 13 -30.56 14.86 8.99
N ALA A 14 -30.75 16.11 8.56
CA ALA A 14 -29.99 16.67 7.45
C ALA A 14 -28.49 16.83 7.79
N ILE A 15 -28.15 17.27 9.01
CA ILE A 15 -26.77 17.40 9.49
C ILE A 15 -26.05 16.05 9.49
N LEU A 16 -26.73 14.95 9.81
CA LEU A 16 -26.14 13.62 9.82
C LEU A 16 -26.16 12.96 8.42
N ALA A 17 -27.27 13.05 7.69
CA ALA A 17 -27.44 12.32 6.43
C ALA A 17 -26.72 12.97 5.24
N VAL A 18 -26.67 14.31 5.18
CA VAL A 18 -26.10 15.02 4.03
C VAL A 18 -24.59 14.80 3.91
N PRO A 19 -23.77 14.99 4.96
CA PRO A 19 -22.31 14.73 4.87
C PRO A 19 -22.00 13.29 4.46
N ARG A 20 -22.70 12.34 5.08
CA ARG A 20 -22.58 10.92 4.78
C ARG A 20 -22.88 10.60 3.31
N SER A 21 -23.99 11.15 2.79
CA SER A 21 -24.40 10.94 1.40
C SER A 21 -23.43 11.58 0.41
N VAL A 22 -23.00 12.81 0.68
CA VAL A 22 -22.06 13.54 -0.17
C VAL A 22 -20.68 12.85 -0.19
N ALA A 23 -20.15 12.49 0.98
CA ALA A 23 -18.87 11.81 1.08
C ALA A 23 -18.89 10.38 0.49
N GLY A 24 -20.05 9.72 0.46
CA GLY A 24 -20.20 8.40 -0.15
C GLY A 24 -20.36 8.39 -1.67
N ARG A 25 -20.51 9.57 -2.30
CA ARG A 25 -20.67 9.63 -3.77
C ARG A 25 -19.45 9.07 -4.47
N GLY A 26 -19.66 8.17 -5.40
CA GLY A 26 -18.61 7.51 -6.17
C GLY A 26 -18.05 6.23 -5.53
N ALA A 27 -18.37 5.90 -4.27
CA ALA A 27 -17.89 4.66 -3.65
C ALA A 27 -18.27 3.40 -4.46
N SER A 28 -19.53 3.33 -4.92
CA SER A 28 -20.00 2.22 -5.76
C SER A 28 -19.28 2.19 -7.11
N ALA A 29 -19.12 3.34 -7.75
CA ALA A 29 -18.42 3.43 -9.03
C ALA A 29 -16.97 2.89 -8.92
N TRP A 30 -16.22 3.27 -7.87
CA TRP A 30 -14.91 2.69 -7.60
C TRP A 30 -14.97 1.17 -7.38
N LEU A 31 -15.95 0.68 -6.62
CA LEU A 31 -16.11 -0.75 -6.37
C LEU A 31 -16.45 -1.54 -7.63
N ASP A 32 -17.20 -0.93 -8.52
CA ASP A 32 -17.68 -1.55 -9.75
C ASP A 32 -16.70 -1.35 -10.94
N GLY A 33 -15.58 -0.62 -10.72
CA GLY A 33 -14.53 -0.39 -11.73
C GLY A 33 -14.97 0.59 -12.81
N ASP A 34 -15.55 1.73 -12.42
CA ASP A 34 -15.94 2.78 -13.36
C ASP A 34 -14.70 3.41 -14.00
N VAL A 35 -14.48 3.09 -15.26
CA VAL A 35 -13.29 3.50 -16.02
C VAL A 35 -13.14 5.03 -16.12
N VAL A 36 -14.23 5.79 -16.07
CA VAL A 36 -14.17 7.26 -16.15
C VAL A 36 -13.61 7.83 -14.86
N MET A 37 -14.05 7.31 -13.72
CA MET A 37 -13.51 7.71 -12.40
C MET A 37 -12.06 7.28 -12.22
N GLU A 38 -11.75 6.06 -12.62
CA GLU A 38 -10.38 5.52 -12.56
C GLU A 38 -9.44 6.34 -13.45
N ASP A 39 -9.83 6.64 -14.69
CA ASP A 39 -9.06 7.44 -15.63
C ASP A 39 -8.82 8.87 -15.12
N ALA A 40 -9.83 9.50 -14.52
CA ALA A 40 -9.70 10.85 -13.99
C ALA A 40 -8.59 11.00 -12.93
N LEU A 41 -8.41 9.99 -12.05
CA LEU A 41 -7.32 9.96 -11.08
C LEU A 41 -6.01 9.48 -11.73
N ALA A 42 -6.08 8.50 -12.65
CA ALA A 42 -4.93 7.99 -13.38
C ALA A 42 -4.21 9.10 -14.16
N GLN A 43 -4.95 10.00 -14.81
CA GLN A 43 -4.37 11.14 -15.53
C GLN A 43 -3.59 12.11 -14.61
N THR A 44 -4.03 12.26 -13.35
CA THR A 44 -3.28 13.01 -12.34
C THR A 44 -1.96 12.29 -11.99
N VAL A 45 -2.03 11.00 -11.71
CA VAL A 45 -0.86 10.19 -11.38
C VAL A 45 0.14 10.14 -12.53
N ILE A 46 -0.33 9.97 -13.77
CA ILE A 46 0.51 10.02 -14.98
C ILE A 46 1.24 11.36 -15.07
N ALA A 47 0.52 12.46 -14.89
CA ALA A 47 1.12 13.79 -14.94
C ALA A 47 2.14 14.01 -13.82
N ASP A 48 1.91 13.43 -12.64
CA ASP A 48 2.85 13.48 -11.51
C ASP A 48 4.12 12.67 -11.82
N VAL A 49 4.00 11.43 -12.29
CA VAL A 49 5.14 10.59 -12.71
C VAL A 49 5.99 11.28 -13.79
N LEU A 50 5.37 11.83 -14.82
CA LEU A 50 6.08 12.47 -15.93
C LEU A 50 6.77 13.80 -15.54
N ARG A 51 6.33 14.43 -14.43
CA ARG A 51 6.94 15.66 -13.90
C ARG A 51 7.98 15.40 -12.82
N GLN A 52 8.08 14.19 -12.29
CA GLN A 52 9.04 13.87 -11.23
C GLN A 52 10.48 14.11 -11.72
N PRO A 53 11.25 14.92 -11.02
CA PRO A 53 12.69 14.99 -11.27
C PRO A 53 13.30 13.65 -10.86
N THR A 54 14.32 13.21 -11.58
CA THR A 54 15.17 12.11 -11.14
C THR A 54 15.84 12.50 -9.82
N GLY A 55 15.39 11.91 -8.71
CA GLY A 55 15.97 12.18 -7.39
C GLY A 55 14.93 12.34 -6.28
N ILE A 56 15.41 12.65 -5.09
CA ILE A 56 14.60 12.75 -3.87
C ILE A 56 13.77 14.05 -3.91
N ALA A 57 12.46 13.90 -4.10
CA ALA A 57 11.54 15.03 -4.15
C ALA A 57 10.95 15.41 -2.77
N TYR A 58 11.02 14.50 -1.78
CA TYR A 58 10.37 14.67 -0.48
C TYR A 58 11.38 14.61 0.66
N ARG A 59 11.23 15.56 1.60
CA ARG A 59 11.96 15.55 2.87
C ARG A 59 10.98 15.19 3.99
N THR A 60 11.21 14.04 4.61
CA THR A 60 10.40 13.53 5.72
C THR A 60 10.88 14.05 7.08
N GLY A 61 12.05 14.66 7.13
CA GLY A 61 12.74 15.05 8.36
C GLY A 61 13.74 13.99 8.88
N GLU A 62 13.67 12.76 8.34
CA GLU A 62 14.65 11.71 8.59
C GLU A 62 15.24 11.25 7.26
N THR A 63 16.55 11.44 7.05
CA THR A 63 17.21 11.19 5.77
C THR A 63 17.05 9.76 5.26
N ARG A 64 16.93 8.78 6.17
CA ARG A 64 16.70 7.36 5.81
C ARG A 64 15.33 7.13 5.14
N PHE A 65 14.36 8.01 5.37
CA PHE A 65 13.01 7.89 4.80
C PHE A 65 12.77 8.83 3.61
N ASP A 66 13.67 9.78 3.35
CA ASP A 66 13.47 10.78 2.29
C ASP A 66 13.30 10.15 0.90
N GLY A 67 13.99 9.05 0.60
CA GLY A 67 13.84 8.33 -0.65
C GLY A 67 12.62 7.41 -0.74
N GLN A 68 12.06 7.02 0.39
CA GLN A 68 10.92 6.10 0.42
C GLN A 68 9.67 6.71 -0.23
N ALA A 69 9.44 8.01 -0.04
CA ALA A 69 8.31 8.69 -0.67
C ALA A 69 8.41 8.64 -2.20
N THR A 70 9.61 8.79 -2.77
CA THR A 70 9.82 8.66 -4.23
C THR A 70 9.57 7.22 -4.68
N VAL A 71 10.10 6.22 -3.97
CA VAL A 71 9.83 4.80 -4.24
C VAL A 71 8.34 4.52 -4.18
N ALA A 72 7.66 5.02 -3.15
CA ALA A 72 6.22 4.79 -2.96
C ALA A 72 5.38 5.44 -4.08
N ILE A 73 5.71 6.65 -4.55
CA ILE A 73 5.00 7.29 -5.67
C ILE A 73 5.07 6.42 -6.91
N GLU A 74 6.27 6.04 -7.32
CA GLU A 74 6.49 5.30 -8.57
C GLU A 74 5.92 3.88 -8.47
N GLN A 75 6.13 3.20 -7.36
CA GLN A 75 5.60 1.87 -7.12
C GLN A 75 4.06 1.85 -7.10
N MET A 76 3.43 2.79 -6.39
CA MET A 76 1.97 2.86 -6.30
C MET A 76 1.34 3.32 -7.62
N ALA A 77 2.02 4.20 -8.38
CA ALA A 77 1.60 4.53 -9.73
C ALA A 77 1.58 3.29 -10.63
N LEU A 78 2.66 2.48 -10.60
CA LEU A 78 2.72 1.22 -11.35
C LEU A 78 1.61 0.25 -10.95
N LEU A 79 1.36 0.09 -9.63
CA LEU A 79 0.30 -0.79 -9.14
C LEU A 79 -1.08 -0.30 -9.59
N GLY A 80 -1.39 0.99 -9.42
CA GLY A 80 -2.68 1.56 -9.75
C GLY A 80 -2.97 1.51 -11.26
N LEU A 81 -2.03 2.00 -12.08
CA LEU A 81 -2.16 1.98 -13.54
C LEU A 81 -2.24 0.55 -14.09
N GLY A 82 -1.40 -0.35 -13.57
CA GLY A 82 -1.43 -1.75 -13.98
C GLY A 82 -2.73 -2.45 -13.59
N GLN A 83 -3.29 -2.18 -12.42
CA GLN A 83 -4.58 -2.71 -12.01
C GLN A 83 -5.72 -2.26 -12.92
N ILE A 84 -5.68 -1.00 -13.38
CA ILE A 84 -6.65 -0.50 -14.36
C ILE A 84 -6.47 -1.23 -15.70
N ILE A 85 -5.24 -1.36 -16.21
CA ILE A 85 -5.00 -2.08 -17.48
C ILE A 85 -5.48 -3.53 -17.40
N LEU A 86 -5.30 -4.21 -16.26
CA LEU A 86 -5.78 -5.58 -16.09
C LEU A 86 -7.32 -5.69 -16.09
N ALA A 87 -8.02 -4.64 -15.65
CA ALA A 87 -9.48 -4.56 -15.68
C ALA A 87 -10.01 -4.00 -17.01
N HIS A 88 -9.26 -3.08 -17.62
CA HIS A 88 -9.60 -2.31 -18.82
C HIS A 88 -8.42 -2.33 -19.81
N PRO A 89 -8.22 -3.43 -20.56
CA PRO A 89 -7.08 -3.61 -21.47
C PRO A 89 -6.94 -2.52 -22.54
N GLU A 90 -8.02 -1.87 -22.92
CA GLU A 90 -8.04 -0.75 -23.86
C GLU A 90 -7.28 0.50 -23.36
N LYS A 91 -7.01 0.60 -22.04
CA LYS A 91 -6.22 1.69 -21.45
C LYS A 91 -4.71 1.47 -21.54
N ARG A 92 -4.27 0.31 -21.99
CA ARG A 92 -2.85 -0.08 -22.02
C ARG A 92 -1.98 0.94 -22.76
N ASP A 93 -2.34 1.30 -23.97
CA ASP A 93 -1.52 2.20 -24.81
C ASP A 93 -1.43 3.61 -24.24
N ALA A 94 -2.46 4.06 -23.51
CA ALA A 94 -2.48 5.36 -22.85
C ALA A 94 -1.59 5.41 -21.60
N TYR A 95 -1.49 4.30 -20.82
CA TYR A 95 -0.82 4.30 -19.53
C TYR A 95 0.59 3.74 -19.57
N LEU A 96 0.87 2.81 -20.47
CA LEU A 96 2.15 2.12 -20.56
C LEU A 96 3.37 3.04 -20.68
N PRO A 97 3.35 4.17 -21.44
CA PRO A 97 4.47 5.09 -21.48
C PRO A 97 4.86 5.64 -20.10
N ALA A 98 3.87 6.06 -19.30
CA ALA A 98 4.12 6.56 -17.94
C ALA A 98 4.60 5.45 -17.01
N MET A 99 4.06 4.23 -17.12
CA MET A 99 4.53 3.08 -16.35
C MET A 99 6.00 2.74 -16.64
N ARG A 100 6.42 2.82 -17.89
CA ARG A 100 7.84 2.62 -18.26
C ARG A 100 8.75 3.70 -17.69
N VAL A 101 8.28 4.96 -17.61
CA VAL A 101 9.01 6.05 -16.92
C VAL A 101 9.12 5.77 -15.43
N ALA A 102 8.01 5.44 -14.76
CA ALA A 102 8.00 5.09 -13.34
C ALA A 102 8.96 3.94 -13.02
N ALA A 103 8.98 2.89 -13.83
CA ALA A 103 9.90 1.76 -13.66
C ALA A 103 11.38 2.16 -13.80
N LYS A 104 11.71 3.05 -14.74
CA LYS A 104 13.07 3.60 -14.87
C LYS A 104 13.47 4.43 -13.66
N HIS A 105 12.55 5.22 -13.12
CA HIS A 105 12.79 5.98 -11.89
C HIS A 105 13.05 5.04 -10.71
N LEU A 106 12.25 3.99 -10.51
CA LEU A 106 12.46 2.99 -9.45
C LEU A 106 13.83 2.31 -9.53
N ALA A 107 14.29 1.99 -10.74
CA ALA A 107 15.58 1.34 -10.96
C ALA A 107 16.78 2.30 -10.93
N SER A 108 16.56 3.61 -10.77
CA SER A 108 17.61 4.60 -10.84
C SER A 108 18.48 4.62 -9.56
N PRO A 109 19.82 4.81 -9.69
CA PRO A 109 20.69 4.96 -8.53
C PRO A 109 20.27 6.13 -7.61
N ALA A 110 19.71 7.20 -8.18
CA ALA A 110 19.26 8.37 -7.41
C ALA A 110 18.11 8.04 -6.47
N THR A 111 17.15 7.23 -6.90
CA THR A 111 16.03 6.78 -6.06
C THR A 111 16.49 5.87 -4.92
N LEU A 112 17.56 5.08 -5.15
CA LEU A 112 18.11 4.13 -4.19
C LEU A 112 19.17 4.74 -3.27
N ALA A 113 19.56 6.01 -3.49
CA ALA A 113 20.65 6.65 -2.75
C ALA A 113 20.40 6.72 -1.23
N CYS A 114 19.16 6.91 -0.79
CA CYS A 114 18.81 6.94 0.64
C CYS A 114 19.12 5.62 1.35
N ALA A 115 18.74 4.49 0.73
CA ALA A 115 19.04 3.17 1.26
C ALA A 115 20.55 2.87 1.18
N ALA A 116 21.23 3.33 0.12
CA ALA A 116 22.67 3.22 0.00
C ALA A 116 23.41 3.94 1.13
N GLN A 117 22.93 5.10 1.59
CA GLN A 117 23.51 5.80 2.75
C GLN A 117 23.46 4.98 4.02
N VAL A 118 22.32 4.30 4.28
CA VAL A 118 22.12 3.52 5.50
C VAL A 118 22.95 2.22 5.49
N TYR A 119 23.07 1.56 4.34
CA TYR A 119 23.83 0.31 4.19
C TYR A 119 25.29 0.51 3.82
N GLY A 120 25.70 1.72 3.38
CA GLY A 120 27.02 1.96 2.82
C GLY A 120 27.20 1.44 1.39
N HIS A 121 26.16 0.89 0.77
CA HIS A 121 26.17 0.38 -0.61
C HIS A 121 24.75 0.29 -1.16
N ASN A 122 24.61 0.24 -2.50
CA ASN A 122 23.34 0.05 -3.16
C ASN A 122 22.90 -1.43 -3.07
N GLY A 123 21.65 -1.68 -2.71
CA GLY A 123 21.10 -3.03 -2.65
C GLY A 123 21.08 -3.78 -3.98
N LEU A 124 21.06 -3.09 -5.13
CA LEU A 124 21.15 -3.71 -6.45
C LEU A 124 22.54 -4.29 -6.74
N ASP A 125 23.56 -3.83 -6.02
CA ASP A 125 24.94 -4.35 -6.14
C ASP A 125 25.18 -5.55 -5.20
N ARG A 126 24.22 -5.88 -4.35
CA ARG A 126 24.32 -6.90 -3.31
C ARG A 126 23.12 -7.87 -3.39
N MET A 127 23.19 -8.78 -4.36
CA MET A 127 22.12 -9.74 -4.63
C MET A 127 22.33 -11.13 -3.94
N GLY A 128 23.26 -11.20 -2.99
CA GLY A 128 23.53 -12.44 -2.27
C GLY A 128 22.43 -12.84 -1.27
N PRO A 129 22.38 -14.11 -0.87
CA PRO A 129 21.33 -14.63 0.01
C PRO A 129 21.40 -14.10 1.45
N GLY A 130 22.53 -13.69 1.95
CA GLY A 130 22.71 -13.18 3.32
C GLY A 130 22.45 -11.68 3.51
N GLU A 131 22.11 -10.99 2.43
CA GLU A 131 21.87 -9.54 2.48
C GLU A 131 20.43 -9.22 2.92
N GLY A 132 20.23 -8.08 3.56
CA GLY A 132 18.90 -7.57 3.92
C GLY A 132 18.18 -6.91 2.76
N HIS A 133 18.01 -5.60 2.85
CA HIS A 133 17.43 -4.75 1.80
C HIS A 133 15.98 -5.09 1.44
N ALA A 134 15.10 -5.33 2.45
CA ALA A 134 13.69 -5.62 2.22
C ALA A 134 12.98 -4.53 1.40
N TYR A 135 13.45 -3.28 1.46
CA TYR A 135 12.94 -2.18 0.64
C TYR A 135 12.98 -2.46 -0.88
N LEU A 136 13.86 -3.37 -1.34
CA LEU A 136 13.86 -3.81 -2.75
C LEU A 136 12.56 -4.52 -3.14
N GLY A 137 11.79 -5.01 -2.16
CA GLY A 137 10.46 -5.56 -2.38
C GLY A 137 9.49 -4.56 -3.00
N TYR A 138 9.54 -3.30 -2.57
CA TYR A 138 8.70 -2.24 -3.14
C TYR A 138 9.03 -1.98 -4.61
N ILE A 139 10.33 -1.95 -4.93
CA ILE A 139 10.81 -1.78 -6.30
C ILE A 139 10.34 -2.95 -7.15
N ASN A 140 10.63 -4.17 -6.69
CA ASN A 140 10.31 -5.40 -7.41
C ASN A 140 8.80 -5.58 -7.61
N LEU A 141 7.97 -5.14 -6.66
CA LEU A 141 6.51 -5.17 -6.75
C LEU A 141 6.00 -4.26 -7.89
N GLY A 142 6.55 -3.04 -8.00
CA GLY A 142 6.25 -2.14 -9.11
C GLY A 142 6.68 -2.70 -10.46
N LEU A 143 7.91 -3.23 -10.56
CA LEU A 143 8.42 -3.86 -11.78
C LEU A 143 7.59 -5.10 -12.18
N GLY A 144 7.19 -5.90 -11.20
CA GLY A 144 6.32 -7.06 -11.40
C GLY A 144 4.95 -6.67 -11.98
N MET A 145 4.38 -5.55 -11.54
CA MET A 145 3.12 -5.06 -12.11
C MET A 145 3.30 -4.58 -13.57
N LEU A 146 4.40 -3.89 -13.87
CA LEU A 146 4.69 -3.54 -15.27
C LEU A 146 4.82 -4.80 -16.11
N ARG A 147 5.53 -5.83 -15.63
CA ARG A 147 5.69 -7.09 -16.35
C ARG A 147 4.36 -7.84 -16.59
N MET A 148 3.40 -7.73 -15.68
CA MET A 148 2.05 -8.29 -15.87
C MET A 148 1.32 -7.72 -17.08
N VAL A 149 1.54 -6.45 -17.40
CA VAL A 149 0.86 -5.74 -18.49
C VAL A 149 1.75 -5.52 -19.71
N ASP A 150 3.05 -5.69 -19.58
CA ASP A 150 4.08 -5.56 -20.63
C ASP A 150 5.17 -6.62 -20.42
N PRO A 151 4.94 -7.88 -20.80
CA PRO A 151 5.86 -9.00 -20.55
C PRO A 151 7.27 -8.80 -21.13
N ASP A 152 7.37 -8.07 -22.22
CA ASP A 152 8.62 -7.82 -22.95
C ASP A 152 9.32 -6.51 -22.51
N ALA A 153 8.88 -5.90 -21.39
CA ALA A 153 9.49 -4.68 -20.90
C ALA A 153 10.99 -4.85 -20.59
N ASP A 154 11.79 -3.82 -20.87
CA ASP A 154 13.25 -3.78 -20.65
C ASP A 154 13.67 -4.16 -19.21
N ILE A 155 12.73 -4.00 -18.26
CA ILE A 155 12.97 -4.29 -16.83
C ILE A 155 12.85 -5.79 -16.48
N ALA A 156 12.48 -6.66 -17.41
CA ALA A 156 12.22 -8.08 -17.12
C ALA A 156 13.43 -8.76 -16.47
N VAL A 157 14.63 -8.54 -16.99
CA VAL A 157 15.87 -9.12 -16.45
C VAL A 157 16.13 -8.63 -15.02
N LEU A 158 15.89 -7.35 -14.72
CA LEU A 158 16.05 -6.81 -13.37
C LEU A 158 15.00 -7.39 -12.43
N ASN A 159 13.75 -7.48 -12.86
CA ASN A 159 12.66 -8.10 -12.09
C ASN A 159 12.96 -9.57 -11.75
N ASP A 160 13.51 -10.36 -12.70
CA ASP A 160 13.93 -11.74 -12.47
C ASP A 160 15.04 -11.80 -11.40
N ARG A 161 16.11 -11.01 -11.56
CA ARG A 161 17.24 -10.98 -10.62
C ARG A 161 16.81 -10.57 -9.21
N LEU A 162 15.99 -9.54 -9.07
CA LEU A 162 15.45 -9.10 -7.79
C LEU A 162 14.60 -10.20 -7.15
N THR A 163 13.70 -10.82 -7.91
CA THR A 163 12.83 -11.88 -7.42
C THR A 163 13.63 -13.08 -6.91
N GLU A 164 14.62 -13.55 -7.66
CA GLU A 164 15.46 -14.69 -7.23
C GLU A 164 16.27 -14.35 -5.96
N ALA A 165 16.86 -13.15 -5.92
CA ALA A 165 17.62 -12.71 -4.74
C ALA A 165 16.72 -12.61 -3.48
N LEU A 166 15.56 -11.99 -3.60
CA LEU A 166 14.61 -11.83 -2.48
C LEU A 166 14.01 -13.17 -2.06
N ALA A 167 13.70 -14.06 -3.01
CA ALA A 167 13.22 -15.41 -2.74
C ALA A 167 14.28 -16.22 -1.95
N ALA A 168 15.54 -16.18 -2.37
CA ALA A 168 16.63 -16.85 -1.66
C ALA A 168 16.80 -16.30 -0.22
N ARG A 169 16.66 -14.99 -0.02
CA ARG A 169 16.77 -14.36 1.31
C ARG A 169 15.65 -14.80 2.25
N ILE A 170 14.39 -14.77 1.80
CA ILE A 170 13.28 -15.20 2.65
C ILE A 170 13.30 -16.71 2.92
N ASP A 171 13.81 -17.53 1.99
CA ASP A 171 13.94 -18.98 2.19
C ASP A 171 15.06 -19.32 3.20
N ALA A 172 16.16 -18.60 3.17
CA ALA A 172 17.26 -18.74 4.13
C ALA A 172 16.91 -18.19 5.54
N SER A 173 15.91 -17.34 5.66
CA SER A 173 15.52 -16.74 6.94
C SER A 173 14.79 -17.75 7.85
N THR A 174 15.26 -17.95 9.06
CA THR A 174 14.63 -18.81 10.06
C THR A 174 13.36 -18.20 10.67
N THR A 175 13.20 -16.87 10.57
CA THR A 175 12.05 -16.11 11.09
C THR A 175 11.05 -15.75 9.99
N GLY A 176 11.39 -15.93 8.72
CA GLY A 176 10.63 -15.39 7.59
C GLY A 176 10.77 -13.89 7.42
N LEU A 177 11.65 -13.23 8.21
CA LEU A 177 11.93 -11.79 8.14
C LEU A 177 13.33 -11.57 7.59
N ILE A 178 13.49 -10.48 6.84
CA ILE A 178 14.80 -9.97 6.37
C ILE A 178 14.91 -8.50 6.80
N GLU A 179 16.13 -8.00 6.90
CA GLU A 179 16.36 -6.61 7.30
C GLU A 179 15.86 -5.63 6.24
N THR A 180 15.16 -4.60 6.69
CA THR A 180 14.91 -3.40 5.87
C THR A 180 16.06 -2.41 5.99
N TYR A 181 16.54 -2.21 7.22
CA TYR A 181 17.72 -1.43 7.58
C TYR A 181 18.65 -2.27 8.43
N PRO A 182 19.97 -1.96 8.51
CA PRO A 182 20.89 -2.70 9.34
C PRO A 182 20.41 -2.83 10.80
N GLY A 183 20.19 -4.06 11.24
CA GLY A 183 19.72 -4.36 12.59
C GLY A 183 18.19 -4.34 12.77
N GLU A 184 17.42 -3.94 11.79
CA GLU A 184 15.97 -3.80 11.91
C GLU A 184 15.24 -4.58 10.81
N SER A 185 14.24 -5.36 11.20
CA SER A 185 13.30 -6.00 10.28
C SER A 185 11.90 -5.41 10.46
N TRP A 186 11.30 -4.99 9.35
CA TRP A 186 9.96 -4.41 9.30
C TRP A 186 9.02 -5.37 8.57
N PRO A 187 8.13 -6.06 9.29
CA PRO A 187 7.18 -6.99 8.69
C PRO A 187 6.36 -6.44 7.52
N PRO A 188 5.91 -5.16 7.53
CA PRO A 188 5.23 -4.58 6.35
C PRO A 188 6.09 -4.55 5.10
N ASP A 189 7.41 -4.30 5.22
CA ASP A 189 8.33 -4.29 4.08
C ASP A 189 8.58 -5.71 3.56
N VAL A 190 8.64 -6.70 4.46
CA VAL A 190 8.72 -8.10 4.06
C VAL A 190 7.44 -8.54 3.34
N ALA A 191 6.29 -8.00 3.70
CA ALA A 191 5.05 -8.23 2.95
C ALA A 191 5.14 -7.71 1.50
N ALA A 192 5.82 -6.57 1.26
CA ALA A 192 6.09 -6.09 -0.10
C ALA A 192 7.04 -7.04 -0.86
N VAL A 193 8.07 -7.57 -0.20
CA VAL A 193 8.97 -8.59 -0.78
C VAL A 193 8.17 -9.79 -1.25
N VAL A 194 7.34 -10.35 -0.38
CA VAL A 194 6.56 -11.56 -0.68
C VAL A 194 5.49 -11.29 -1.73
N GLY A 195 4.80 -10.16 -1.63
CA GLY A 195 3.86 -9.71 -2.67
C GLY A 195 4.52 -9.61 -4.04
N SER A 196 5.78 -9.13 -4.10
CA SER A 196 6.52 -9.02 -5.35
C SER A 196 6.88 -10.39 -5.95
N ILE A 197 7.23 -11.37 -5.11
CA ILE A 197 7.51 -12.75 -5.54
C ILE A 197 6.24 -13.39 -6.11
N GLY A 198 5.08 -13.22 -5.45
CA GLY A 198 3.81 -13.72 -5.95
C GLY A 198 3.37 -13.06 -7.26
N LEU A 199 3.57 -11.76 -7.40
CA LEU A 199 3.24 -11.04 -8.63
C LEU A 199 4.14 -11.48 -9.80
N HIS A 200 5.45 -11.62 -9.56
CA HIS A 200 6.37 -12.19 -10.53
C HIS A 200 5.98 -13.61 -10.94
N ALA A 201 5.64 -14.47 -9.97
CA ALA A 201 5.19 -15.84 -10.24
C ALA A 201 4.01 -15.87 -11.20
N ARG A 202 3.03 -14.98 -11.00
CA ARG A 202 1.88 -14.83 -11.92
C ARG A 202 2.28 -14.30 -13.30
N ALA A 203 3.19 -13.32 -13.35
CA ALA A 203 3.63 -12.75 -14.63
C ALA A 203 4.42 -13.74 -15.49
N THR A 204 5.12 -14.68 -14.87
CA THR A 204 6.03 -15.63 -15.56
C THR A 204 5.51 -17.07 -15.62
N GLY A 205 4.45 -17.40 -14.88
CA GLY A 205 3.97 -18.77 -14.72
C GLY A 205 4.88 -19.64 -13.82
N THR A 206 5.79 -19.02 -13.05
CA THR A 206 6.71 -19.75 -12.15
C THR A 206 5.96 -20.21 -10.90
N ASP A 207 6.04 -21.49 -10.54
CA ASP A 207 5.46 -21.98 -9.28
C ASP A 207 6.35 -21.62 -8.09
N ARG A 208 5.81 -20.87 -7.13
CA ARG A 208 6.46 -20.48 -5.87
C ARG A 208 5.69 -20.97 -4.62
N THR A 209 4.69 -21.83 -4.81
CA THR A 209 3.79 -22.29 -3.73
C THR A 209 4.57 -22.85 -2.54
N ALA A 210 5.46 -23.81 -2.76
CA ALA A 210 6.21 -24.42 -1.67
C ALA A 210 7.12 -23.44 -0.90
N LEU A 211 7.68 -22.43 -1.58
CA LEU A 211 8.45 -21.37 -0.94
C LEU A 211 7.56 -20.49 -0.05
N LEU A 212 6.43 -20.07 -0.59
CA LEU A 212 5.49 -19.18 0.10
C LEU A 212 4.86 -19.85 1.33
N ASP A 213 4.52 -21.14 1.25
CA ASP A 213 3.98 -21.91 2.37
C ASP A 213 5.00 -22.02 3.52
N ARG A 214 6.26 -22.37 3.21
CA ARG A 214 7.33 -22.41 4.22
C ARG A 214 7.60 -21.05 4.84
N TRP A 215 7.61 -20.01 4.02
CA TRP A 215 7.79 -18.64 4.49
C TRP A 215 6.66 -18.23 5.43
N GLN A 216 5.41 -18.43 5.04
CA GLN A 216 4.23 -18.01 5.79
C GLN A 216 4.24 -18.53 7.22
N ALA A 217 4.52 -19.82 7.41
CA ALA A 217 4.54 -20.43 8.75
C ALA A 217 5.58 -19.77 9.69
N ARG A 218 6.74 -19.37 9.15
CA ARG A 218 7.78 -18.66 9.90
C ARG A 218 7.39 -17.22 10.19
N PHE A 219 6.89 -16.52 9.18
CA PHE A 219 6.47 -15.13 9.27
C PHE A 219 5.33 -14.93 10.28
N GLU A 220 4.28 -15.74 10.20
CA GLU A 220 3.15 -15.64 11.15
C GLU A 220 3.60 -15.79 12.60
N ARG A 221 4.48 -16.74 12.89
CA ARG A 221 5.00 -16.97 14.25
C ARG A 221 5.78 -15.76 14.78
N CYS A 222 6.49 -15.03 13.92
CA CYS A 222 7.39 -13.95 14.33
C CYS A 222 6.81 -12.55 14.18
N ALA A 223 5.93 -12.35 13.21
CA ALA A 223 5.45 -11.03 12.83
C ALA A 223 4.02 -10.73 13.29
N VAL A 224 3.21 -11.77 13.55
CA VAL A 224 1.81 -11.59 13.95
C VAL A 224 1.68 -11.55 15.46
N HIS A 225 1.14 -10.47 16.00
CA HIS A 225 0.90 -10.31 17.43
C HIS A 225 -0.23 -11.24 17.89
N ALA A 226 0.05 -12.15 18.82
CA ALA A 226 -0.84 -13.24 19.18
C ALA A 226 -2.24 -12.80 19.66
N ALA A 227 -2.33 -11.73 20.45
CA ALA A 227 -3.61 -11.29 21.00
C ALA A 227 -4.48 -10.51 20.00
N THR A 228 -3.88 -9.72 19.10
CA THR A 228 -4.62 -8.88 18.17
C THR A 228 -4.75 -9.50 16.78
N GLY A 229 -3.83 -10.39 16.40
CA GLY A 229 -3.68 -10.91 15.05
C GLY A 229 -3.12 -9.90 14.05
N MET A 230 -2.80 -8.68 14.48
CA MET A 230 -2.19 -7.64 13.65
C MET A 230 -0.67 -7.82 13.57
N LEU A 231 -0.04 -7.22 12.56
CA LEU A 231 1.41 -7.23 12.44
C LEU A 231 2.05 -6.30 13.48
N VAL A 232 3.12 -6.77 14.11
CA VAL A 232 4.06 -5.88 14.80
C VAL A 232 4.76 -5.02 13.75
N GLN A 233 5.03 -3.76 14.09
CA GLN A 233 5.61 -2.84 13.10
C GLN A 233 7.08 -3.14 12.84
N ARG A 234 7.83 -3.50 13.87
CA ARG A 234 9.27 -3.77 13.79
C ARG A 234 9.68 -4.88 14.73
N THR A 235 10.65 -5.68 14.32
CA THR A 235 11.34 -6.67 15.15
C THR A 235 12.84 -6.39 15.13
N GLU A 236 13.55 -6.92 16.13
CA GLU A 236 15.01 -6.94 16.12
C GLU A 236 15.53 -7.93 15.08
N LYS A 237 16.73 -7.66 14.54
CA LYS A 237 17.37 -8.52 13.56
C LYS A 237 17.43 -9.98 14.02
N GLY A 238 16.97 -10.88 13.16
CA GLY A 238 17.10 -12.33 13.35
C GLY A 238 16.32 -12.87 14.55
N ALA A 239 15.47 -12.05 15.18
CA ALA A 239 14.65 -12.44 16.33
C ALA A 239 13.16 -12.26 16.03
N CYS A 240 12.33 -13.07 16.71
CA CYS A 240 10.88 -12.86 16.76
C CYS A 240 10.46 -11.92 17.90
N THR A 241 11.40 -11.14 18.44
CA THR A 241 11.12 -10.19 19.52
C THR A 241 10.57 -8.91 18.95
N PRO A 242 9.32 -8.52 19.28
CA PRO A 242 8.78 -7.24 18.85
C PRO A 242 9.61 -6.08 19.43
N ALA A 243 10.02 -5.16 18.57
CA ALA A 243 10.69 -3.91 18.94
C ALA A 243 9.76 -2.70 18.80
N ASP A 244 8.52 -2.91 18.32
CA ASP A 244 7.45 -1.93 18.29
C ASP A 244 6.07 -2.64 18.43
N ALA A 245 5.03 -1.85 18.68
CA ALA A 245 3.66 -2.33 18.85
C ALA A 245 3.07 -2.87 17.53
N PRO A 246 1.99 -3.68 17.60
CA PRO A 246 1.17 -3.93 16.41
C PRO A 246 0.50 -2.64 15.96
N ARG A 247 0.50 -2.40 14.63
CA ARG A 247 0.00 -1.15 14.07
C ARG A 247 -1.00 -1.34 12.93
N GLY A 248 -1.93 -0.38 12.85
CA GLY A 248 -2.95 -0.34 11.81
C GLY A 248 -2.38 -0.11 10.42
N SER A 249 -1.50 0.89 10.26
CA SER A 249 -0.88 1.23 8.97
C SER A 249 -0.08 0.06 8.39
N GLY A 250 0.83 -0.51 9.18
CA GLY A 250 1.64 -1.65 8.76
C GLY A 250 0.81 -2.89 8.44
N THR A 251 -0.24 -3.17 9.22
CA THR A 251 -1.14 -4.31 8.95
C THR A 251 -1.97 -4.10 7.69
N ALA A 252 -2.49 -2.88 7.48
CA ALA A 252 -3.32 -2.56 6.31
C ALA A 252 -2.53 -2.67 5.00
N ILE A 253 -1.34 -2.06 4.94
CA ILE A 253 -0.51 -2.09 3.73
C ILE A 253 0.00 -3.50 3.45
N ALA A 254 0.38 -4.26 4.49
CA ALA A 254 0.80 -5.65 4.34
C ALA A 254 -0.33 -6.55 3.84
N ALA A 255 -1.56 -6.39 4.32
CA ALA A 255 -2.71 -7.13 3.81
C ALA A 255 -2.94 -6.85 2.30
N TYR A 256 -2.74 -5.62 1.85
CA TYR A 256 -2.80 -5.30 0.43
C TYR A 256 -1.67 -5.97 -0.36
N PHE A 257 -0.41 -5.86 0.07
CA PHE A 257 0.73 -6.45 -0.65
C PHE A 257 0.66 -7.98 -0.68
N LEU A 258 0.34 -8.62 0.43
CA LEU A 258 0.22 -10.07 0.51
C LEU A 258 -0.93 -10.62 -0.33
N SER A 259 -1.92 -9.82 -0.68
CA SER A 259 -2.98 -10.25 -1.60
C SER A 259 -2.43 -10.67 -2.98
N PHE A 260 -1.22 -10.25 -3.33
CA PHE A 260 -0.55 -10.67 -4.57
C PHE A 260 0.11 -12.06 -4.49
N ALA A 261 0.35 -12.58 -3.30
CA ALA A 261 1.11 -13.81 -3.09
C ALA A 261 0.37 -14.85 -2.22
N THR A 262 -0.15 -14.42 -1.07
CA THR A 262 -0.76 -15.27 -0.05
C THR A 262 -2.12 -14.69 0.37
N PRO A 263 -3.16 -14.81 -0.48
CA PRO A 263 -4.46 -14.16 -0.24
C PRO A 263 -5.13 -14.61 1.07
N GLU A 264 -4.90 -15.84 1.53
CA GLU A 264 -5.42 -16.35 2.79
C GLU A 264 -4.82 -15.60 4.00
N LEU A 265 -3.51 -15.38 4.02
CA LEU A 265 -2.85 -14.60 5.07
C LEU A 265 -3.29 -13.13 4.99
N ALA A 266 -3.35 -12.56 3.79
CA ALA A 266 -3.87 -11.20 3.58
C ALA A 266 -5.28 -11.03 4.18
N GLY A 267 -6.16 -12.00 3.93
CA GLY A 267 -7.52 -12.02 4.48
C GLY A 267 -7.55 -12.13 6.00
N ARG A 268 -6.67 -12.96 6.61
CA ARG A 268 -6.58 -13.07 8.08
C ARG A 268 -6.08 -11.77 8.72
N LEU A 269 -5.06 -11.12 8.14
CA LEU A 269 -4.55 -9.83 8.61
C LEU A 269 -5.62 -8.73 8.49
N TYR A 270 -6.32 -8.65 7.38
CA TYR A 270 -7.42 -7.73 7.20
C TYR A 270 -8.56 -7.97 8.21
N ALA A 271 -8.92 -9.22 8.45
CA ALA A 271 -9.94 -9.56 9.45
C ALA A 271 -9.49 -9.17 10.88
N ALA A 272 -8.22 -9.38 11.22
CA ALA A 272 -7.64 -8.96 12.49
C ALA A 272 -7.64 -7.44 12.65
N LEU A 273 -7.24 -6.71 11.60
CA LEU A 273 -7.31 -5.25 11.55
C LEU A 273 -8.74 -4.76 11.78
N GLY A 274 -9.72 -5.40 11.12
CA GLY A 274 -11.14 -5.10 11.27
C GLY A 274 -11.67 -5.31 12.70
N ARG A 275 -11.19 -6.33 13.39
CA ARG A 275 -11.60 -6.60 14.79
C ARG A 275 -10.92 -5.69 15.81
N SER A 276 -9.65 -5.39 15.60
CA SER A 276 -8.81 -4.77 16.64
C SER A 276 -8.65 -3.25 16.49
N ALA A 277 -8.84 -2.71 15.28
CA ALA A 277 -8.54 -1.32 15.00
C ALA A 277 -9.64 -0.55 14.25
N TYR A 278 -10.66 -1.22 13.67
CA TYR A 278 -11.72 -0.51 12.96
C TYR A 278 -12.61 0.29 13.90
N THR A 279 -12.90 1.51 13.51
CA THR A 279 -13.89 2.38 14.17
C THR A 279 -14.75 3.08 13.13
N GLN A 280 -15.96 3.46 13.53
CA GLN A 280 -16.90 4.12 12.63
C GLN A 280 -17.79 5.09 13.42
N ILE A 281 -17.94 6.31 12.89
CA ILE A 281 -18.85 7.32 13.43
C ILE A 281 -19.72 7.81 12.27
N ASP A 282 -21.02 7.68 12.39
CA ASP A 282 -22.02 8.13 11.39
C ASP A 282 -21.71 7.65 9.95
N GLY A 283 -21.20 6.43 9.81
CA GLY A 283 -20.88 5.85 8.52
C GLY A 283 -19.53 6.30 7.92
N PHE A 284 -18.75 7.11 8.65
CA PHE A 284 -17.36 7.42 8.36
C PHE A 284 -16.47 6.41 9.09
N GLY A 285 -15.87 5.50 8.35
CA GLY A 285 -15.00 4.45 8.88
C GLY A 285 -13.53 4.84 8.87
N GLY A 286 -12.77 4.29 9.80
CA GLY A 286 -11.33 4.46 9.84
C GLY A 286 -10.65 3.34 10.62
N PHE A 287 -9.34 3.21 10.42
CA PHE A 287 -8.52 2.32 11.24
C PHE A 287 -7.67 3.12 12.21
N ARG A 288 -7.73 2.73 13.49
CA ARG A 288 -6.81 3.26 14.51
C ARG A 288 -5.40 2.78 14.21
N GLU A 289 -4.42 3.64 14.51
CA GLU A 289 -3.01 3.24 14.39
C GLU A 289 -2.65 2.16 15.40
N TYR A 290 -3.13 2.29 16.62
CA TYR A 290 -2.87 1.34 17.68
C TYR A 290 -4.17 0.65 18.11
N PRO A 291 -4.17 -0.70 18.27
CA PRO A 291 -5.27 -1.39 18.92
C PRO A 291 -5.33 -1.06 20.42
N ASP A 292 -6.42 -1.45 21.09
CA ASP A 292 -6.58 -1.21 22.52
C ASP A 292 -5.42 -1.79 23.32
N GLY A 293 -4.96 -1.05 24.30
CA GLY A 293 -3.79 -1.38 25.13
C GLY A 293 -2.44 -0.93 24.58
N PHE A 294 -2.40 -0.34 23.37
CA PHE A 294 -1.19 0.19 22.76
C PHE A 294 -1.34 1.67 22.42
N SER A 295 -0.22 2.37 22.39
CA SER A 295 -0.16 3.79 22.04
C SER A 295 1.22 4.16 21.52
N GLY A 296 1.32 5.28 20.79
CA GLY A 296 2.57 5.81 20.26
C GLY A 296 2.33 7.02 19.37
N ARG A 297 3.39 7.50 18.73
CA ARG A 297 3.32 8.66 17.83
C ARG A 297 3.00 8.31 16.38
N GLY A 298 3.10 7.03 16.03
CA GLY A 298 3.11 6.61 14.63
C GLY A 298 4.48 6.89 13.97
N ASP A 299 4.53 6.64 12.68
CA ASP A 299 5.66 6.93 11.80
C ASP A 299 5.14 7.53 10.48
N LEU A 300 5.98 7.54 9.45
CA LEU A 300 5.61 8.07 8.14
C LEU A 300 4.39 7.35 7.54
N ASP A 301 4.33 6.02 7.69
CA ASP A 301 3.26 5.20 7.14
C ASP A 301 1.91 5.45 7.82
N ALA A 302 1.92 5.81 9.10
CA ALA A 302 0.71 6.17 9.82
C ALA A 302 0.08 7.47 9.29
N GLY A 303 0.92 8.38 8.80
CA GLY A 303 0.51 9.75 8.53
C GLY A 303 -0.04 10.45 9.80
N PRO A 304 -0.82 11.52 9.66
CA PRO A 304 -1.49 12.14 10.79
C PRO A 304 -2.42 11.17 11.53
N ILE A 305 -2.34 11.16 12.86
CA ILE A 305 -3.25 10.39 13.74
C ILE A 305 -4.23 11.38 14.37
N VAL A 306 -5.52 11.24 14.03
CA VAL A 306 -6.60 12.12 14.49
C VAL A 306 -7.56 11.30 15.34
N PHE A 307 -7.68 11.61 16.64
CA PHE A 307 -8.48 10.83 17.60
C PHE A 307 -8.18 9.33 17.58
N GLY A 308 -6.90 8.99 17.43
CA GLY A 308 -6.44 7.60 17.34
C GLY A 308 -6.56 6.97 15.94
N VAL A 309 -7.31 7.57 15.02
CA VAL A 309 -7.47 7.10 13.63
C VAL A 309 -6.27 7.57 12.81
N SER A 310 -5.59 6.64 12.16
CA SER A 310 -4.48 6.88 11.26
C SER A 310 -4.99 7.14 9.84
N VAL A 311 -4.51 8.23 9.24
CA VAL A 311 -4.81 8.55 7.83
C VAL A 311 -4.21 7.49 6.91
N GLY A 312 -2.97 7.05 7.19
CA GLY A 312 -2.30 6.00 6.43
C GLY A 312 -3.03 4.65 6.53
N ALA A 313 -3.31 4.17 7.76
CA ALA A 313 -4.05 2.92 7.96
C ALA A 313 -5.41 2.93 7.26
N THR A 314 -6.11 4.07 7.30
CA THR A 314 -7.43 4.22 6.65
C THR A 314 -7.30 4.20 5.13
N GLY A 315 -6.30 4.89 4.58
CA GLY A 315 -6.01 4.90 3.14
C GLY A 315 -5.61 3.52 2.61
N PHE A 316 -4.64 2.86 3.25
CA PHE A 316 -4.21 1.49 2.89
C PHE A 316 -5.32 0.46 3.07
N GLY A 317 -6.17 0.68 4.06
CA GLY A 317 -7.33 -0.15 4.33
C GLY A 317 -8.34 -0.22 3.20
N LEU A 318 -8.42 0.79 2.32
CA LEU A 318 -9.25 0.75 1.10
C LEU A 318 -8.84 -0.40 0.18
N GLY A 319 -7.54 -0.53 -0.09
CA GLY A 319 -7.01 -1.60 -0.94
C GLY A 319 -7.21 -2.98 -0.32
N ALA A 320 -6.97 -3.11 0.99
CA ALA A 320 -7.20 -4.35 1.73
C ALA A 320 -8.69 -4.74 1.75
N ALA A 321 -9.59 -3.77 1.95
CA ALA A 321 -11.05 -4.00 1.93
C ALA A 321 -11.53 -4.45 0.54
N ARG A 322 -11.04 -3.82 -0.54
CA ARG A 322 -11.35 -4.24 -1.91
C ARG A 322 -10.86 -5.65 -2.21
N ALA A 323 -9.61 -5.96 -1.87
CA ALA A 323 -9.03 -7.28 -2.07
C ALA A 323 -9.81 -8.36 -1.31
N ALA A 324 -10.29 -8.05 -0.11
CA ALA A 324 -11.14 -8.93 0.70
C ALA A 324 -12.61 -8.99 0.26
N GLY A 325 -13.06 -8.09 -0.62
CA GLY A 325 -14.46 -7.98 -1.05
C GLY A 325 -15.41 -7.39 0.01
N ASP A 326 -14.87 -6.65 0.99
CA ASP A 326 -15.63 -6.02 2.07
C ASP A 326 -16.17 -4.65 1.63
N ARG A 327 -17.31 -4.67 0.95
CA ARG A 327 -17.97 -3.48 0.41
C ARG A 327 -18.36 -2.47 1.49
N ASP A 328 -18.85 -2.93 2.63
CA ASP A 328 -19.38 -2.06 3.68
C ASP A 328 -18.27 -1.25 4.33
N ARG A 329 -17.16 -1.92 4.71
CA ARG A 329 -15.99 -1.19 5.25
C ARG A 329 -15.35 -0.31 4.19
N PHE A 330 -15.23 -0.77 2.94
CA PHE A 330 -14.73 0.08 1.86
C PHE A 330 -15.50 1.40 1.78
N VAL A 331 -16.86 1.36 1.79
CA VAL A 331 -17.69 2.56 1.73
C VAL A 331 -17.45 3.49 2.93
N GLY A 332 -17.30 2.93 4.13
CA GLY A 332 -16.98 3.69 5.33
C GLY A 332 -15.62 4.39 5.24
N LEU A 333 -14.57 3.63 4.86
CA LEU A 333 -13.21 4.13 4.65
C LEU A 333 -13.16 5.18 3.53
N TYR A 334 -13.85 4.94 2.43
CA TYR A 334 -13.93 5.88 1.30
C TYR A 334 -14.53 7.22 1.71
N ARG A 335 -15.60 7.23 2.53
CA ARG A 335 -16.18 8.47 3.04
C ARG A 335 -15.18 9.29 3.84
N SER A 336 -14.42 8.66 4.74
CA SER A 336 -13.37 9.33 5.51
C SER A 336 -12.24 9.84 4.61
N THR A 337 -11.80 9.01 3.67
CA THR A 337 -10.75 9.37 2.70
C THR A 337 -11.20 10.54 1.83
N ARG A 338 -12.45 10.56 1.36
CA ARG A 338 -12.99 11.66 0.58
C ARG A 338 -13.12 12.94 1.40
N LEU A 339 -13.55 12.83 2.66
CA LEU A 339 -13.66 13.98 3.56
C LEU A 339 -12.30 14.63 3.84
N LEU A 340 -11.29 13.81 4.14
CA LEU A 340 -9.94 14.30 4.48
C LEU A 340 -9.12 14.66 3.23
N GLY A 341 -9.33 13.93 2.15
CA GLY A 341 -8.58 14.10 0.90
C GLY A 341 -9.10 15.21 -0.01
N ILE A 342 -10.30 15.75 0.24
CA ILE A 342 -10.91 16.87 -0.48
C ILE A 342 -10.71 16.76 -1.99
N PRO A 343 -11.25 15.70 -2.65
CA PRO A 343 -11.04 15.52 -4.08
C PRO A 343 -11.70 16.64 -4.87
N THR A 344 -10.91 17.20 -5.79
CA THR A 344 -11.37 18.20 -6.75
C THR A 344 -11.16 17.67 -8.16
N THR A 345 -12.05 18.02 -9.09
CA THR A 345 -11.90 17.67 -10.51
C THR A 345 -11.67 18.95 -11.30
N VAL A 346 -10.54 19.01 -12.00
CA VAL A 346 -10.14 20.13 -12.84
C VAL A 346 -9.70 19.55 -14.20
N ASP A 347 -10.28 20.04 -15.30
CA ASP A 347 -9.98 19.60 -16.66
C ASP A 347 -10.02 18.06 -16.83
N GLY A 348 -11.05 17.43 -16.23
CA GLY A 348 -11.23 15.99 -16.30
C GLY A 348 -10.30 15.16 -15.40
N ARG A 349 -9.42 15.80 -14.62
CA ARG A 349 -8.49 15.14 -13.70
C ARG A 349 -8.97 15.26 -12.26
N THR A 350 -8.96 14.17 -11.54
CA THR A 350 -9.26 14.15 -10.09
C THR A 350 -7.96 14.25 -9.29
N VAL A 351 -7.92 15.20 -8.35
CA VAL A 351 -6.78 15.42 -7.45
C VAL A 351 -7.25 15.35 -6.01
N PHE A 352 -6.56 14.57 -5.20
CA PHE A 352 -6.67 14.59 -3.74
C PHE A 352 -5.59 15.53 -3.19
N ALA A 353 -5.97 16.78 -2.94
CA ALA A 353 -5.03 17.87 -2.71
C ALA A 353 -4.06 17.68 -1.53
N PRO A 354 -4.50 17.22 -0.32
CA PRO A 354 -3.63 17.14 0.85
C PRO A 354 -2.48 16.12 0.72
N GLY A 355 -2.66 15.10 -0.11
CA GLY A 355 -1.67 14.02 -0.27
C GLY A 355 -0.61 14.30 -1.33
N GLY A 356 -0.80 15.30 -2.19
CA GLY A 356 0.09 15.55 -3.33
C GLY A 356 0.28 14.32 -4.23
N ALA A 357 1.42 14.23 -4.91
CA ALA A 357 1.73 13.11 -5.80
C ALA A 357 1.72 11.75 -5.08
N LEU A 358 2.25 11.69 -3.86
CA LEU A 358 2.26 10.47 -3.04
C LEU A 358 0.83 10.01 -2.72
N GLY A 359 -0.01 10.91 -2.22
CA GLY A 359 -1.40 10.59 -1.87
C GLY A 359 -2.23 10.17 -3.08
N ASN A 360 -2.05 10.83 -4.23
CA ASN A 360 -2.75 10.47 -5.47
C ASN A 360 -2.34 9.07 -5.96
N ALA A 361 -1.05 8.75 -5.97
CA ALA A 361 -0.56 7.44 -6.39
C ALA A 361 -1.02 6.32 -5.44
N LEU A 362 -0.92 6.54 -4.11
CA LEU A 362 -1.43 5.62 -3.09
C LEU A 362 -2.92 5.37 -3.27
N LEU A 363 -3.73 6.42 -3.39
CA LEU A 363 -5.17 6.28 -3.54
C LEU A 363 -5.55 5.61 -4.87
N LEU A 364 -4.83 5.89 -5.96
CA LEU A 364 -5.07 5.16 -7.21
C LEU A 364 -4.88 3.66 -6.99
N ALA A 365 -3.75 3.23 -6.43
CA ALA A 365 -3.47 1.82 -6.16
C ALA A 365 -4.51 1.17 -5.23
N MET A 366 -4.94 1.88 -4.18
CA MET A 366 -5.90 1.35 -3.21
C MET A 366 -7.32 1.30 -3.77
N LEU A 367 -7.74 2.33 -4.51
CA LEU A 367 -9.08 2.42 -5.08
C LEU A 367 -9.29 1.48 -6.28
N THR A 368 -8.21 1.06 -6.96
CA THR A 368 -8.27 0.12 -8.09
C THR A 368 -7.87 -1.31 -7.73
N ALA A 369 -7.56 -1.58 -6.44
CA ALA A 369 -7.22 -2.92 -5.98
C ALA A 369 -8.30 -3.94 -6.37
N GLY A 370 -7.97 -4.96 -7.14
CA GLY A 370 -8.90 -5.98 -7.59
C GLY A 370 -9.14 -7.07 -6.53
N LYS A 371 -10.29 -7.75 -6.60
CA LYS A 371 -10.48 -9.04 -5.92
C LYS A 371 -9.58 -10.09 -6.60
N ARG A 372 -8.82 -10.83 -5.83
CA ARG A 372 -7.77 -11.73 -6.34
C ARG A 372 -8.01 -13.14 -5.93
#